data_060ff8ea5edf408d907b21f6d4d0d94c
#
_entry.id   060ff8ea5edf408d907b21f6d4d0d94c
#
_cell.length_a   1.000
_cell.length_b   1.000
_cell.length_c   1.000
_cell.angle_alpha   90.00
_cell.angle_beta   90.00
_cell.angle_gamma   90.00
#
_symmetry.space_group_name_H-M   'P 1'
#
loop_
_entity.id
_entity.type
_entity.pdbx_description
1 polymer ?
#
loop_
_entity_poly.entity_id
_entity_poly.type
_entity_poly.pdbx_seq_one_letter_code
_entity_poly.pdbx_strand_id
1 'polypeptide(L)'
;MRNVILSADGDSKVYSVPDAVADHLERFCQDFCDWLYNSPDASAYHTDGGVCYNEEDFIDYLNTRIFPEQPSVLVKNLGYVRWNWCIPFRYRRCPRFNF
;
A
#
# COMPACT_ATOMS: atom_id res chain seq x y z
N MET A 1 7.51 4.28 -13.08
CA MET A 1 6.39 3.80 -12.24
C MET A 1 6.11 2.34 -12.53
N ARG A 2 5.83 1.54 -11.53
CA ARG A 2 5.53 0.11 -11.66
C ARG A 2 4.31 -0.24 -10.83
N ASN A 3 3.65 -1.34 -11.16
CA ASN A 3 2.44 -1.78 -10.47
C ASN A 3 2.76 -2.68 -9.28
N VAL A 4 2.05 -2.46 -8.18
CA VAL A 4 2.04 -3.34 -7.00
C VAL A 4 0.60 -3.64 -6.63
N ILE A 5 0.37 -4.73 -5.89
CA ILE A 5 -0.95 -5.10 -5.38
C ILE A 5 -0.94 -4.92 -3.87
N LEU A 6 -1.88 -4.12 -3.38
CA LEU A 6 -2.03 -3.84 -1.95
C LEU A 6 -3.43 -4.21 -1.48
N SER A 7 -3.51 -4.67 -0.23
CA SER A 7 -4.77 -4.98 0.45
C SER A 7 -4.60 -4.76 1.96
N ALA A 8 -5.72 -4.73 2.65
CA ALA A 8 -5.76 -4.67 4.11
C ALA A 8 -6.93 -5.55 4.57
N ASP A 9 -6.79 -6.85 4.36
CA ASP A 9 -7.79 -7.90 4.67
C ASP A 9 -9.14 -7.68 3.96
N GLY A 10 -9.10 -7.05 2.79
CA GLY A 10 -10.28 -6.76 1.98
C GLY A 10 -9.96 -6.86 0.50
N ASP A 11 -10.47 -5.91 -0.28
CA ASP A 11 -10.20 -5.87 -1.72
C ASP A 11 -8.72 -5.72 -2.02
N SER A 12 -8.25 -6.45 -3.03
CA SER A 12 -6.91 -6.28 -3.58
C SER A 12 -6.95 -5.20 -4.65
N LYS A 13 -6.05 -4.22 -4.55
CA LYS A 13 -6.01 -3.07 -5.45
C LYS A 13 -4.64 -2.94 -6.09
N VAL A 14 -4.62 -2.66 -7.38
CA VAL A 14 -3.39 -2.39 -8.12
C VAL A 14 -3.11 -0.90 -8.09
N TYR A 15 -1.91 -0.53 -7.65
CA TYR A 15 -1.44 0.85 -7.65
C TYR A 15 -0.18 0.97 -8.50
N SER A 16 -0.06 2.09 -9.21
CA SER A 16 1.18 2.48 -9.87
C SER A 16 1.99 3.30 -8.88
N VAL A 17 3.19 2.85 -8.57
CA VAL A 17 4.07 3.46 -7.55
C VAL A 17 5.45 3.71 -8.14
N PRO A 18 6.29 4.58 -7.51
CA PRO A 18 7.69 4.75 -7.93
C PRO A 18 8.42 3.40 -7.97
N ASP A 19 9.33 3.26 -8.91
CA ASP A 19 10.08 2.02 -9.11
C ASP A 19 10.78 1.54 -7.83
N ALA A 20 11.35 2.47 -7.06
CA ALA A 20 12.01 2.13 -5.79
C ALA A 20 11.04 1.46 -4.81
N VAL A 21 9.79 1.91 -4.76
CA VAL A 21 8.78 1.32 -3.89
C VAL A 21 8.44 -0.09 -4.35
N ALA A 22 8.25 -0.29 -5.66
CA ALA A 22 7.96 -1.63 -6.20
C ALA A 22 9.11 -2.60 -5.96
N ASP A 23 10.35 -2.14 -6.09
CA ASP A 23 11.54 -2.97 -5.92
C ASP A 23 11.79 -3.36 -4.45
N HIS A 24 11.28 -2.59 -3.50
CA HIS A 24 11.47 -2.80 -2.05
C HIS A 24 10.16 -2.63 -1.29
N LEU A 25 9.07 -3.19 -1.83
CA LEU A 25 7.72 -2.97 -1.30
C LEU A 25 7.59 -3.30 0.18
N GLU A 26 8.08 -4.46 0.61
CA GLU A 26 7.98 -4.88 2.01
C GLU A 26 8.65 -3.89 2.95
N ARG A 27 9.83 -3.39 2.57
CA ARG A 27 10.55 -2.40 3.35
C ARG A 27 9.77 -1.09 3.51
N PHE A 28 9.21 -0.58 2.40
CA PHE A 28 8.42 0.65 2.45
C PHE A 28 7.14 0.47 3.27
N CYS A 29 6.50 -0.70 3.18
CA CYS A 29 5.32 -1.01 3.99
C CYS A 29 5.69 -1.10 5.48
N GLN A 30 6.82 -1.69 5.82
CA GLN A 30 7.30 -1.75 7.20
C GLN A 30 7.66 -0.36 7.73
N ASP A 31 8.32 0.47 6.92
CA ASP A 31 8.63 1.86 7.30
C ASP A 31 7.36 2.66 7.56
N PHE A 32 6.32 2.44 6.76
CA PHE A 32 5.02 3.06 6.97
C PHE A 32 4.41 2.62 8.32
N CYS A 33 4.45 1.33 8.62
CA CYS A 33 3.95 0.82 9.90
C CYS A 33 4.73 1.41 11.08
N ASP A 34 6.04 1.50 10.97
CA ASP A 34 6.87 2.13 12.00
C ASP A 34 6.51 3.60 12.19
N TRP A 35 6.28 4.32 11.09
CA TRP A 35 5.83 5.70 11.15
C TRP A 35 4.47 5.83 11.82
N LEU A 36 3.51 4.94 11.50
CA LEU A 36 2.18 4.95 12.11
C LEU A 36 2.25 4.80 13.63
N TYR A 37 3.11 3.92 14.13
CA TYR A 37 3.17 3.62 15.56
C TYR A 37 4.05 4.59 16.35
N ASN A 38 5.02 5.24 15.72
CA ASN A 38 6.05 6.00 16.44
C ASN A 38 6.04 7.50 16.15
N SER A 39 5.47 7.96 15.04
CA SER A 39 5.50 9.38 14.69
C SER A 39 4.33 10.14 15.31
N PRO A 40 4.59 11.31 15.92
CA PRO A 40 3.49 12.18 16.36
C PRO A 40 2.63 12.70 15.19
N ASP A 41 3.18 12.75 13.98
CA ASP A 41 2.44 13.14 12.78
C ASP A 41 1.39 12.11 12.36
N ALA A 42 1.47 10.89 12.88
CA ALA A 42 0.51 9.82 12.63
C ALA A 42 -0.61 9.75 13.68
N SER A 43 -0.74 10.74 14.56
CA SER A 43 -1.71 10.71 15.67
C SER A 43 -3.16 10.55 15.19
N ALA A 44 -3.49 11.06 13.99
CA ALA A 44 -4.84 10.94 13.43
C ALA A 44 -5.27 9.48 13.19
N TYR A 45 -4.32 8.56 13.06
CA TYR A 45 -4.60 7.13 12.85
C TYR A 45 -4.79 6.36 14.15
N HIS A 46 -4.46 6.97 15.28
CA HIS A 46 -4.58 6.32 16.59
C HIS A 46 -6.01 6.45 17.13
N THR A 47 -6.54 5.34 17.61
CA THR A 47 -7.87 5.26 18.21
C THR A 47 -7.76 4.58 19.58
N ASP A 48 -8.87 4.54 20.35
CA ASP A 48 -8.89 3.86 21.66
C ASP A 48 -8.59 2.37 21.53
N GLY A 49 -8.89 1.77 20.37
CA GLY A 49 -8.67 0.35 20.11
C GLY A 49 -7.32 0.03 19.43
N GLY A 50 -6.48 1.04 19.18
CA GLY A 50 -5.20 0.85 18.50
C GLY A 50 -5.02 1.78 17.31
N VAL A 51 -4.30 1.31 16.28
CA VAL A 51 -4.03 2.09 15.08
C VAL A 51 -4.93 1.59 13.93
N CYS A 52 -5.70 2.50 13.33
CA CYS A 52 -6.64 2.19 12.26
C CYS A 52 -6.12 2.75 10.93
N TYR A 53 -5.90 1.88 9.96
CA TYR A 53 -5.35 2.25 8.65
C TYR A 53 -5.68 1.18 7.60
N ASN A 54 -5.46 1.54 6.34
CA ASN A 54 -5.61 0.62 5.21
C ASN A 54 -4.56 0.91 4.12
N GLU A 55 -4.65 0.24 2.98
CA GLU A 55 -3.71 0.41 1.87
C GLU A 55 -3.75 1.82 1.26
N GLU A 56 -4.89 2.49 1.30
CA GLU A 56 -5.01 3.86 0.80
C GLU A 56 -4.19 4.83 1.66
N ASP A 57 -4.10 4.58 2.95
CA ASP A 57 -3.30 5.39 3.87
C ASP A 57 -1.81 5.25 3.56
N PHE A 58 -1.36 4.07 3.15
CA PHE A 58 0.01 3.87 2.68
C PHE A 58 0.29 4.72 1.44
N ILE A 59 -0.64 4.75 0.49
CA ILE A 59 -0.50 5.55 -0.73
C ILE A 59 -0.45 7.05 -0.38
N ASP A 60 -1.29 7.52 0.54
CA ASP A 60 -1.25 8.90 1.02
C ASP A 60 0.10 9.23 1.67
N TYR A 61 0.65 8.30 2.46
CA TYR A 61 1.96 8.44 3.07
C TYR A 61 3.06 8.60 2.01
N LEU A 62 3.04 7.77 0.96
CA LEU A 62 4.00 7.89 -0.14
C LEU A 62 3.87 9.24 -0.84
N ASN A 63 2.65 9.66 -1.12
CA ASN A 63 2.37 10.87 -1.91
C ASN A 63 2.66 12.16 -1.16
N THR A 64 2.54 12.15 0.16
CA THR A 64 2.73 13.37 0.97
C THR A 64 4.10 13.47 1.61
N ARG A 65 4.75 12.34 1.92
CA ARG A 65 5.95 12.34 2.75
C ARG A 65 7.20 11.80 2.08
N ILE A 66 7.06 10.89 1.12
CA ILE A 66 8.22 10.16 0.56
C ILE A 66 8.48 10.57 -0.89
N PHE A 67 7.46 10.48 -1.76
CA PHE A 67 7.57 10.77 -3.18
C PHE A 67 6.48 11.71 -3.67
N PRO A 68 6.39 12.95 -3.12
CA PRO A 68 5.34 13.87 -3.55
C PRO A 68 5.45 14.28 -5.03
N GLU A 69 6.64 14.23 -5.62
CA GLU A 69 6.88 14.55 -7.03
C GLU A 69 6.58 13.39 -7.98
N GLN A 70 6.33 12.20 -7.45
CA GLN A 70 5.96 11.00 -8.23
C GLN A 70 4.73 10.35 -7.61
N PRO A 71 3.56 10.98 -7.73
CA PRO A 71 2.37 10.50 -7.02
C PRO A 71 1.96 9.10 -7.49
N SER A 72 1.69 8.24 -6.50
CA SER A 72 1.15 6.90 -6.71
C SER A 72 -0.36 7.00 -6.90
N VAL A 73 -0.90 6.20 -7.82
CA VAL A 73 -2.32 6.26 -8.18
C VAL A 73 -2.92 4.86 -8.27
N LEU A 74 -4.22 4.78 -7.98
CA LEU A 74 -4.99 3.55 -8.16
C LEU A 74 -5.12 3.25 -9.65
N VAL A 75 -4.77 2.02 -10.04
CA VAL A 75 -4.91 1.53 -11.41
C VAL A 75 -6.20 0.71 -11.55
N LYS A 76 -6.43 -0.23 -10.63
CA LYS A 76 -7.59 -1.10 -10.69
C LYS A 76 -7.87 -1.74 -9.34
N ASN A 77 -9.16 -1.84 -9.00
CA ASN A 77 -9.62 -2.65 -7.86
C ASN A 77 -9.95 -4.05 -8.40
N LEU A 78 -9.23 -5.08 -7.91
CA LEU A 78 -9.45 -6.46 -8.31
C LEU A 78 -10.56 -7.14 -7.49
N GLY A 79 -11.07 -6.45 -6.47
CA GLY A 79 -12.00 -7.03 -5.52
C GLY A 79 -11.31 -7.99 -4.56
N TYR A 80 -12.09 -8.78 -3.83
CA TYR A 80 -11.54 -9.76 -2.90
C TYR A 80 -10.88 -10.92 -3.67
N VAL A 81 -9.59 -11.08 -3.48
CA VAL A 81 -8.81 -12.12 -4.13
C VAL A 81 -8.52 -13.23 -3.13
N ARG A 82 -9.17 -14.38 -3.31
CA ARG A 82 -9.04 -15.53 -2.41
C ARG A 82 -7.85 -16.41 -2.79
N TRP A 83 -7.59 -16.55 -4.11
CA TRP A 83 -6.56 -17.41 -4.64
C TRP A 83 -5.72 -16.66 -5.67
N ASN A 84 -4.43 -17.02 -5.78
CA ASN A 84 -3.53 -16.39 -6.75
C ASN A 84 -4.03 -16.48 -8.20
N TRP A 85 -4.70 -17.58 -8.55
CA TRP A 85 -5.21 -17.75 -9.91
C TRP A 85 -6.42 -16.85 -10.22
N CYS A 86 -7.01 -16.21 -9.20
CA CYS A 86 -8.06 -15.19 -9.39
C CYS A 86 -7.48 -13.84 -9.85
N ILE A 87 -6.16 -13.63 -9.70
CA ILE A 87 -5.51 -12.40 -10.13
C ILE A 87 -5.36 -12.44 -11.65
N PRO A 88 -5.77 -11.38 -12.39
CA PRO A 88 -5.55 -11.32 -13.83
C PRO A 88 -4.09 -11.57 -14.18
N PHE A 89 -3.86 -12.32 -15.25
CA PHE A 89 -2.52 -12.77 -15.63
C PHE A 89 -1.50 -11.62 -15.68
N ARG A 90 -1.89 -10.44 -16.18
CA ARG A 90 -1.03 -9.26 -16.29
C ARG A 90 -0.48 -8.77 -14.94
N TYR A 91 -1.16 -9.09 -13.84
CA TYR A 91 -0.78 -8.62 -12.50
C TYR A 91 -0.16 -9.70 -11.63
N ARG A 92 -0.05 -10.94 -12.10
CA ARG A 92 0.42 -12.06 -11.27
C ARG A 92 1.86 -11.94 -10.79
N ARG A 93 2.68 -11.18 -11.51
CA ARG A 93 4.09 -10.96 -11.16
C ARG A 93 4.33 -9.68 -10.38
N CYS A 94 3.29 -8.90 -10.14
CA CYS A 94 3.44 -7.67 -9.35
C CYS A 94 3.80 -8.01 -7.91
N PRO A 95 4.69 -7.23 -7.27
CA PRO A 95 4.89 -7.33 -5.84
C PRO A 95 3.56 -7.11 -5.10
N ARG A 96 3.38 -7.79 -3.97
CA ARG A 96 2.14 -7.73 -3.20
C ARG A 96 2.42 -7.57 -1.72
N PHE A 97 1.53 -6.85 -1.04
CA PHE A 97 1.57 -6.73 0.40
C PHE A 97 0.15 -6.60 0.95
N ASN A 98 -0.16 -7.34 2.01
CA ASN A 98 -1.41 -7.25 2.75
C ASN A 98 -1.10 -6.70 4.16
N PHE A 99 -1.66 -5.54 4.43
CA PHE A 99 -1.49 -4.89 5.73
C PHE A 99 -2.24 -5.55 6.87
#